data_56ad54b421dee8775909471da82914b6
#
_entry.id   56ad54b421dee8775909471da82914b6
#
_cell.length_a   1.000
_cell.length_b   1.000
_cell.length_c   1.000
_cell.angle_alpha   90.00
_cell.angle_beta   90.00
_cell.angle_gamma   90.00
#
_symmetry.space_group_name_H-M   'P 1'
#
loop_
_entity.id
_entity.type
_entity.pdbx_description
1 polymer ?
#
loop_
_entity_poly.entity_id
_entity_poly.type
_entity_poly.pdbx_seq_one_letter_code
_entity_poly.pdbx_strand_id
1 'polypeptide(L)'
;MSSSLSGKLSIEIEVKSSARAFYEANAKRLYEIPKLCPNCIPRIDLVEGKWEEVGAVVNWHLAYGGKTVISKEIYESIDDEKLSVTFKVIGGSFVESFKSFKFISQVFPKKEGSLVRWTYEYEKLNADIPDPKDLLQFAADLTREIDDTLMKISQE
;
A
#
# COMPACT_ATOMS: atom_id res chain seq x y z
N MET A 1 21.77 22.20 -14.35
CA MET A 1 20.61 22.10 -13.54
C MET A 1 19.96 20.73 -13.69
N SER A 2 19.78 20.08 -12.62
CA SER A 2 19.20 18.77 -12.65
C SER A 2 17.69 18.82 -12.55
N SER A 3 17.00 18.18 -13.45
CA SER A 3 15.61 17.85 -13.18
C SER A 3 15.64 16.88 -12.01
N SER A 4 14.81 17.10 -11.04
CA SER A 4 14.73 16.20 -9.91
C SER A 4 14.23 14.84 -10.37
N LEU A 5 14.92 13.78 -9.94
CA LEU A 5 14.46 12.40 -10.12
C LEU A 5 13.52 11.99 -8.99
N SER A 6 13.45 12.81 -7.95
CA SER A 6 12.57 12.57 -6.82
C SER A 6 11.17 13.05 -7.12
N GLY A 7 10.18 12.32 -6.63
CA GLY A 7 8.79 12.68 -6.83
C GLY A 7 7.93 12.27 -5.66
N LYS A 8 6.71 12.82 -5.65
CA LYS A 8 5.70 12.52 -4.66
C LYS A 8 4.33 12.57 -5.32
N LEU A 9 3.58 11.49 -5.21
CA LEU A 9 2.22 11.41 -5.73
C LEU A 9 1.29 11.01 -4.59
N SER A 10 0.06 11.48 -4.64
CA SER A 10 -0.91 11.18 -3.61
C SER A 10 -2.29 11.00 -4.23
N ILE A 11 -3.11 10.14 -3.60
CA ILE A 11 -4.51 9.94 -3.99
C ILE A 11 -5.33 9.74 -2.73
N GLU A 12 -6.56 10.26 -2.74
CA GLU A 12 -7.50 10.09 -1.63
C GLU A 12 -8.74 9.36 -2.12
N ILE A 13 -9.16 8.36 -1.37
CA ILE A 13 -10.32 7.53 -1.70
C ILE A 13 -11.26 7.53 -0.50
N GLU A 14 -12.54 7.86 -0.73
CA GLU A 14 -13.55 7.73 0.30
C GLU A 14 -13.99 6.27 0.37
N VAL A 15 -14.09 5.75 1.59
CA VAL A 15 -14.51 4.37 1.84
C VAL A 15 -15.65 4.36 2.85
N LYS A 16 -16.40 3.27 2.85
CA LYS A 16 -17.55 3.10 3.75
C LYS A 16 -17.15 2.51 5.09
N SER A 17 -16.04 1.80 5.15
CA SER A 17 -15.54 1.20 6.37
C SER A 17 -15.13 2.25 7.39
N SER A 18 -15.23 1.90 8.68
CA SER A 18 -14.69 2.76 9.72
C SER A 18 -13.19 2.88 9.57
N ALA A 19 -12.62 3.99 10.05
CA ALA A 19 -11.20 4.22 9.92
C ALA A 19 -10.38 3.12 10.60
N ARG A 20 -10.81 2.69 11.78
CA ARG A 20 -10.11 1.64 12.52
C ARG A 20 -10.14 0.32 11.77
N ALA A 21 -11.31 -0.09 11.25
CA ALA A 21 -11.44 -1.35 10.53
C ALA A 21 -10.57 -1.37 9.27
N PHE A 22 -10.59 -0.28 8.51
CA PHE A 22 -9.77 -0.20 7.29
C PHE A 22 -8.27 -0.20 7.63
N TYR A 23 -7.87 0.61 8.62
CA TYR A 23 -6.48 0.68 9.03
C TYR A 23 -5.95 -0.68 9.46
N GLU A 24 -6.69 -1.40 10.30
CA GLU A 24 -6.24 -2.71 10.79
C GLU A 24 -6.08 -3.72 9.65
N ALA A 25 -7.00 -3.70 8.68
CA ALA A 25 -6.92 -4.61 7.53
C ALA A 25 -5.75 -4.25 6.62
N ASN A 26 -5.50 -2.96 6.39
CA ASN A 26 -4.54 -2.50 5.40
C ASN A 26 -3.12 -2.31 5.95
N ALA A 27 -2.97 -2.24 7.26
CA ALA A 27 -1.67 -1.95 7.88
C ALA A 27 -1.20 -3.03 8.85
N LYS A 28 -2.12 -3.71 9.50
CA LYS A 28 -1.76 -4.63 10.58
C LYS A 28 -1.95 -6.09 10.21
N ARG A 29 -3.14 -6.48 9.80
CA ARG A 29 -3.43 -7.88 9.46
C ARG A 29 -3.20 -8.14 7.98
N LEU A 30 -1.98 -7.88 7.52
CA LEU A 30 -1.63 -8.02 6.11
C LEU A 30 -1.87 -9.44 5.59
N TYR A 31 -1.72 -10.44 6.44
CA TYR A 31 -1.95 -11.83 6.06
C TYR A 31 -3.40 -12.10 5.63
N GLU A 32 -4.33 -11.19 5.95
CA GLU A 32 -5.72 -11.31 5.51
C GLU A 32 -5.99 -10.65 4.16
N ILE A 33 -5.08 -9.78 3.69
CA ILE A 33 -5.29 -9.03 2.45
C ILE A 33 -5.59 -9.94 1.25
N PRO A 34 -4.91 -11.07 1.05
CA PRO A 34 -5.25 -11.94 -0.07
C PRO A 34 -6.68 -12.48 -0.06
N LYS A 35 -7.29 -12.56 1.13
CA LYS A 35 -8.70 -12.95 1.25
C LYS A 35 -9.63 -11.78 0.97
N LEU A 36 -9.20 -10.56 1.33
CA LEU A 36 -10.00 -9.36 1.16
C LEU A 36 -9.97 -8.84 -0.28
N CYS A 37 -8.82 -8.96 -0.96
CA CYS A 37 -8.70 -8.50 -2.34
C CYS A 37 -7.79 -9.42 -3.16
N PRO A 38 -8.26 -10.64 -3.46
CA PRO A 38 -7.45 -11.61 -4.20
C PRO A 38 -7.13 -11.18 -5.62
N ASN A 39 -7.93 -10.28 -6.18
CA ASN A 39 -7.72 -9.78 -7.55
C ASN A 39 -6.54 -8.82 -7.63
N CYS A 40 -6.20 -8.16 -6.52
CA CYS A 40 -5.10 -7.20 -6.49
C CYS A 40 -3.85 -7.81 -5.85
N ILE A 41 -4.03 -8.49 -4.71
CA ILE A 41 -2.94 -9.06 -3.93
C ILE A 41 -3.21 -10.55 -3.72
N PRO A 42 -2.84 -11.40 -4.69
CA PRO A 42 -3.13 -12.84 -4.55
C PRO A 42 -2.32 -13.52 -3.46
N ARG A 43 -1.20 -12.93 -3.05
CA ARG A 43 -0.33 -13.56 -2.06
C ARG A 43 0.50 -12.51 -1.33
N ILE A 44 0.79 -12.77 -0.06
CA ILE A 44 1.70 -11.96 0.75
C ILE A 44 2.45 -12.90 1.70
N ASP A 45 3.77 -12.74 1.81
CA ASP A 45 4.62 -13.62 2.62
C ASP A 45 5.42 -12.82 3.63
N LEU A 46 5.45 -13.31 4.87
CA LEU A 46 6.35 -12.75 5.89
C LEU A 46 7.73 -13.38 5.68
N VAL A 47 8.73 -12.53 5.42
CA VAL A 47 10.12 -12.98 5.15
C VAL A 47 10.95 -12.96 6.42
N GLU A 48 10.83 -11.89 7.21
CA GLU A 48 11.57 -11.71 8.45
C GLU A 48 10.71 -10.98 9.48
N GLY A 49 10.97 -11.26 10.75
CA GLY A 49 10.31 -10.57 11.84
C GLY A 49 8.94 -11.15 12.13
N LYS A 50 8.06 -10.31 12.64
CA LYS A 50 6.71 -10.67 13.00
C LYS A 50 5.71 -9.75 12.34
N TRP A 51 4.54 -10.29 11.99
CA TRP A 51 3.43 -9.47 11.51
C TRP A 51 3.17 -8.31 12.48
N GLU A 52 2.80 -7.15 11.93
CA GLU A 52 2.41 -5.96 12.67
C GLU A 52 3.54 -5.25 13.44
N GLU A 53 4.79 -5.65 13.25
CA GLU A 53 5.91 -5.02 13.94
C GLU A 53 6.82 -4.26 12.98
N VAL A 54 7.30 -3.09 13.42
CA VAL A 54 8.30 -2.31 12.68
C VAL A 54 9.54 -3.18 12.51
N GLY A 55 10.12 -3.16 11.31
CA GLY A 55 11.27 -3.97 10.96
C GLY A 55 10.92 -5.30 10.29
N ALA A 56 9.66 -5.71 10.33
CA ALA A 56 9.24 -6.92 9.62
C ALA A 56 9.38 -6.72 8.11
N VAL A 57 9.82 -7.78 7.42
CA VAL A 57 10.01 -7.77 5.96
C VAL A 57 8.97 -8.66 5.33
N VAL A 58 8.30 -8.13 4.32
CA VAL A 58 7.16 -8.78 3.68
C VAL A 58 7.34 -8.76 2.17
N ASN A 59 7.03 -9.88 1.50
CA ASN A 59 6.92 -9.91 0.04
C ASN A 59 5.47 -9.78 -0.37
N TRP A 60 5.17 -8.71 -1.11
CA TRP A 60 3.86 -8.48 -1.69
C TRP A 60 3.84 -9.00 -3.12
N HIS A 61 2.82 -9.77 -3.45
CA HIS A 61 2.59 -10.22 -4.84
C HIS A 61 1.46 -9.38 -5.40
N LEU A 62 1.77 -8.49 -6.34
CA LEU A 62 0.83 -7.53 -6.89
C LEU A 62 0.39 -8.00 -8.29
N ALA A 63 -0.92 -8.13 -8.49
CA ALA A 63 -1.47 -8.39 -9.83
C ALA A 63 -1.55 -7.05 -10.56
N TYR A 64 -0.46 -6.65 -11.17
CA TYR A 64 -0.29 -5.31 -11.73
C TYR A 64 0.25 -5.37 -13.15
N GLY A 65 -0.37 -4.61 -14.05
CA GLY A 65 0.09 -4.56 -15.43
C GLY A 65 -0.06 -5.87 -16.20
N GLY A 66 -1.06 -6.67 -15.85
CA GLY A 66 -1.32 -7.94 -16.52
C GLY A 66 -0.41 -9.08 -16.11
N LYS A 67 0.38 -8.90 -15.06
CA LYS A 67 1.32 -9.90 -14.56
C LYS A 67 1.42 -9.80 -13.04
N THR A 68 2.12 -10.75 -12.42
CA THR A 68 2.42 -10.67 -11.00
C THR A 68 3.78 -9.99 -10.79
N VAL A 69 3.76 -8.92 -10.01
CA VAL A 69 4.96 -8.15 -9.65
C VAL A 69 5.22 -8.38 -8.17
N ILE A 70 6.47 -8.65 -7.82
CA ILE A 70 6.83 -8.85 -6.41
C ILE A 70 7.54 -7.61 -5.88
N SER A 71 7.07 -7.10 -4.74
CA SER A 71 7.71 -6.01 -4.03
C SER A 71 8.10 -6.49 -2.64
N LYS A 72 9.39 -6.43 -2.35
CA LYS A 72 9.89 -6.75 -1.01
C LYS A 72 9.96 -5.46 -0.22
N GLU A 73 9.25 -5.42 0.90
CA GLU A 73 9.08 -4.19 1.67
C GLU A 73 9.31 -4.43 3.15
N ILE A 74 9.81 -3.40 3.81
CA ILE A 74 9.99 -3.41 5.25
C ILE A 74 8.99 -2.43 5.88
N TYR A 75 8.38 -2.82 7.01
CA TYR A 75 7.62 -1.89 7.84
C TYR A 75 8.58 -0.86 8.40
N GLU A 76 8.53 0.36 7.88
CA GLU A 76 9.37 1.45 8.36
C GLU A 76 8.75 2.13 9.56
N SER A 77 7.42 2.31 9.54
CA SER A 77 6.70 2.90 10.67
C SER A 77 5.25 2.45 10.71
N ILE A 78 4.70 2.39 11.90
CA ILE A 78 3.29 2.12 12.17
C ILE A 78 2.87 3.08 13.27
N ASP A 79 1.79 3.83 13.06
CA ASP A 79 1.26 4.79 14.02
C ASP A 79 -0.22 4.54 14.24
N ASP A 80 -0.55 3.87 15.35
CA ASP A 80 -1.93 3.48 15.66
C ASP A 80 -2.82 4.68 16.02
N GLU A 81 -2.23 5.78 16.45
CA GLU A 81 -3.01 6.99 16.75
C GLU A 81 -3.40 7.74 15.49
N LYS A 82 -2.44 7.91 14.58
CA LYS A 82 -2.67 8.59 13.31
C LYS A 82 -3.25 7.66 12.24
N LEU A 83 -3.35 6.38 12.52
CA LEU A 83 -3.82 5.35 11.59
C LEU A 83 -3.00 5.36 10.30
N SER A 84 -1.68 5.38 10.45
CA SER A 84 -0.77 5.44 9.31
C SER A 84 0.28 4.34 9.35
N VAL A 85 0.74 3.96 8.16
CA VAL A 85 1.79 2.95 7.99
C VAL A 85 2.68 3.38 6.82
N THR A 86 3.99 3.12 6.95
CA THR A 86 4.95 3.36 5.89
C THR A 86 5.67 2.06 5.58
N PHE A 87 5.64 1.65 4.32
CA PHE A 87 6.41 0.52 3.81
C PHE A 87 7.50 1.06 2.89
N LYS A 88 8.74 0.65 3.13
CA LYS A 88 9.86 1.02 2.28
C LYS A 88 10.23 -0.18 1.40
N VAL A 89 10.33 0.05 0.11
CA VAL A 89 10.74 -1.00 -0.85
C VAL A 89 12.23 -1.27 -0.65
N ILE A 90 12.59 -2.54 -0.47
CA ILE A 90 13.97 -2.97 -0.28
C ILE A 90 14.38 -4.04 -1.30
N GLY A 91 13.49 -4.47 -2.18
CA GLY A 91 13.79 -5.47 -3.20
C GLY A 91 12.61 -5.71 -4.12
N GLY A 92 12.77 -6.63 -5.05
CA GLY A 92 11.73 -6.97 -6.01
C GLY A 92 11.80 -6.14 -7.28
N SER A 93 10.67 -6.04 -7.98
CA SER A 93 10.64 -5.43 -9.31
C SER A 93 10.87 -3.92 -9.33
N PHE A 94 10.43 -3.21 -8.28
CA PHE A 94 10.50 -1.75 -8.29
C PHE A 94 11.93 -1.20 -8.20
N VAL A 95 12.86 -1.96 -7.63
CA VAL A 95 14.26 -1.51 -7.52
C VAL A 95 14.95 -1.44 -8.89
N GLU A 96 14.36 -2.03 -9.93
CA GLU A 96 14.88 -1.94 -11.30
C GLU A 96 14.61 -0.56 -11.92
N SER A 97 13.66 0.19 -11.38
CA SER A 97 13.28 1.51 -11.91
C SER A 97 13.49 2.64 -10.91
N PHE A 98 13.48 2.33 -9.63
CA PHE A 98 13.56 3.34 -8.58
C PHE A 98 14.73 3.08 -7.64
N LYS A 99 15.46 4.15 -7.32
CA LYS A 99 16.52 4.13 -6.33
C LYS A 99 15.94 4.02 -4.93
N SER A 100 14.78 4.65 -4.69
CA SER A 100 14.04 4.54 -3.45
C SER A 100 12.55 4.63 -3.74
N PHE A 101 11.76 3.98 -2.91
CA PHE A 101 10.30 4.02 -3.05
C PHE A 101 9.67 3.73 -1.69
N LYS A 102 8.74 4.59 -1.28
CA LYS A 102 7.96 4.39 -0.06
C LYS A 102 6.48 4.46 -0.37
N PHE A 103 5.72 3.54 0.22
CA PHE A 103 4.27 3.54 0.18
C PHE A 103 3.79 3.97 1.56
N ILE A 104 3.05 5.08 1.62
CA ILE A 104 2.52 5.61 2.87
C ILE A 104 1.01 5.59 2.78
N SER A 105 0.36 4.97 3.77
CA SER A 105 -1.11 4.94 3.85
C SER A 105 -1.52 5.58 5.16
N GLN A 106 -2.50 6.48 5.10
CA GLN A 106 -3.09 7.07 6.29
C GLN A 106 -4.60 7.11 6.13
N VAL A 107 -5.30 6.75 7.21
CA VAL A 107 -6.76 6.71 7.22
C VAL A 107 -7.28 7.81 8.14
N PHE A 108 -8.24 8.57 7.64
CA PHE A 108 -8.84 9.69 8.38
C PHE A 108 -10.30 9.40 8.66
N PRO A 109 -10.69 9.38 9.95
CA PRO A 109 -12.11 9.17 10.28
C PRO A 109 -12.98 10.31 9.74
N LYS A 110 -14.16 9.94 9.26
CA LYS A 110 -15.18 10.89 8.83
C LYS A 110 -16.45 10.63 9.64
N LYS A 111 -17.44 11.49 9.50
CA LYS A 111 -18.73 11.30 10.16
C LYS A 111 -19.33 9.96 9.79
N GLU A 112 -19.24 9.60 8.51
CA GLU A 112 -19.64 8.30 8.00
C GLU A 112 -18.50 7.77 7.15
N GLY A 113 -18.05 6.53 7.44
CA GLY A 113 -16.93 5.95 6.75
C GLY A 113 -15.62 6.62 7.08
N SER A 114 -14.72 6.67 6.11
CA SER A 114 -13.40 7.26 6.29
C SER A 114 -12.80 7.68 4.95
N LEU A 115 -11.65 8.36 5.04
CA LEU A 115 -10.87 8.76 3.87
C LEU A 115 -9.52 8.07 3.95
N VAL A 116 -9.13 7.39 2.88
CA VAL A 116 -7.82 6.72 2.80
C VAL A 116 -6.94 7.53 1.87
N ARG A 117 -5.78 7.94 2.37
CA ARG A 117 -4.79 8.65 1.56
C ARG A 117 -3.60 7.74 1.35
N TRP A 118 -3.26 7.50 0.08
CA TRP A 118 -2.02 6.85 -0.30
C TRP A 118 -1.05 7.91 -0.80
N THR A 119 0.19 7.85 -0.34
CA THR A 119 1.26 8.74 -0.78
C THR A 119 2.45 7.88 -1.18
N TYR A 120 3.00 8.16 -2.37
CA TYR A 120 4.20 7.51 -2.87
C TYR A 120 5.32 8.55 -2.87
N GLU A 121 6.42 8.22 -2.20
CA GLU A 121 7.63 9.05 -2.23
C GLU A 121 8.72 8.23 -2.87
N TYR A 122 9.35 8.75 -3.91
CA TYR A 122 10.26 7.95 -4.70
C TYR A 122 11.39 8.78 -5.30
N GLU A 123 12.45 8.07 -5.70
CA GLU A 123 13.51 8.63 -6.53
C GLU A 123 13.71 7.67 -7.69
N LYS A 124 13.60 8.18 -8.94
CA LYS A 124 13.77 7.37 -10.13
C LYS A 124 15.27 7.13 -10.40
N LEU A 125 15.59 6.02 -11.06
CA LEU A 125 16.98 5.73 -11.45
C LEU A 125 17.44 6.67 -12.57
N ASN A 126 16.51 7.08 -13.45
CA ASN A 126 16.83 8.02 -14.52
C ASN A 126 15.56 8.72 -14.99
N ALA A 127 15.75 9.74 -15.83
CA ALA A 127 14.66 10.61 -16.29
C ALA A 127 13.67 9.90 -17.23
N ASP A 128 14.06 8.78 -17.83
CA ASP A 128 13.17 8.05 -18.75
C ASP A 128 12.12 7.22 -18.02
N ILE A 129 12.30 7.00 -16.72
CA ILE A 129 11.32 6.26 -15.92
C ILE A 129 10.10 7.17 -15.72
N PRO A 130 8.88 6.70 -16.07
CA PRO A 130 7.68 7.51 -15.85
C PRO A 130 7.31 7.58 -14.38
N ASP A 131 6.57 8.63 -14.01
CA ASP A 131 6.00 8.70 -12.67
C ASP A 131 5.00 7.55 -12.48
N PRO A 132 4.92 6.96 -11.28
CA PRO A 132 4.12 5.74 -11.06
C PRO A 132 2.61 6.02 -10.90
N LYS A 133 2.00 6.64 -11.91
CA LYS A 133 0.58 7.00 -11.87
C LYS A 133 -0.33 5.78 -11.97
N ASP A 134 0.07 4.78 -12.77
CA ASP A 134 -0.70 3.55 -12.89
C ASP A 134 -0.66 2.75 -11.59
N LEU A 135 0.47 2.77 -10.91
CA LEU A 135 0.60 2.13 -9.61
C LEU A 135 -0.26 2.82 -8.55
N LEU A 136 -0.42 4.15 -8.68
CA LEU A 136 -1.28 4.90 -7.79
C LEU A 136 -2.76 4.53 -8.02
N GLN A 137 -3.15 4.34 -9.29
CA GLN A 137 -4.49 3.85 -9.62
C GLN A 137 -4.71 2.44 -9.05
N PHE A 138 -3.68 1.62 -9.08
CA PHE A 138 -3.72 0.29 -8.46
C PHE A 138 -4.05 0.38 -6.97
N ALA A 139 -3.46 1.35 -6.27
CA ALA A 139 -3.76 1.57 -4.85
C ALA A 139 -5.23 1.94 -4.65
N ALA A 140 -5.80 2.73 -5.55
CA ALA A 140 -7.22 3.08 -5.49
C ALA A 140 -8.10 1.84 -5.68
N ASP A 141 -7.77 1.00 -6.64
CA ASP A 141 -8.53 -0.22 -6.92
C ASP A 141 -8.44 -1.20 -5.74
N LEU A 142 -7.25 -1.37 -5.19
CA LEU A 142 -7.00 -2.18 -4.00
C LEU A 142 -7.86 -1.70 -2.82
N THR A 143 -7.83 -0.39 -2.59
CA THR A 143 -8.56 0.23 -1.48
C THR A 143 -10.06 -0.01 -1.61
N ARG A 144 -10.62 0.16 -2.80
CA ARG A 144 -12.05 -0.05 -3.03
C ARG A 144 -12.44 -1.51 -2.85
N GLU A 145 -11.61 -2.44 -3.31
CA GLU A 145 -11.91 -3.86 -3.18
C GLU A 145 -11.85 -4.31 -1.72
N ILE A 146 -10.85 -3.84 -0.96
CA ILE A 146 -10.78 -4.13 0.48
C ILE A 146 -12.02 -3.58 1.18
N ASP A 147 -12.40 -2.33 0.88
CA ASP A 147 -13.56 -1.70 1.48
C ASP A 147 -14.84 -2.48 1.20
N ASP A 148 -15.05 -2.85 -0.06
CA ASP A 148 -16.24 -3.60 -0.45
C ASP A 148 -16.33 -4.92 0.30
N THR A 149 -15.21 -5.62 0.44
CA THR A 149 -15.17 -6.90 1.14
C THR A 149 -15.43 -6.72 2.64
N LEU A 150 -14.81 -5.71 3.25
CA LEU A 150 -15.03 -5.40 4.67
C LEU A 150 -16.50 -5.07 4.94
N MET A 151 -17.15 -4.34 4.04
CA MET A 151 -18.56 -4.00 4.20
C MET A 151 -19.46 -5.22 4.08
N LYS A 152 -19.14 -6.16 3.20
CA LYS A 152 -19.89 -7.41 3.09
C LYS A 152 -19.77 -8.25 4.36
N ILE A 153 -18.58 -8.34 4.92
CA ILE A 153 -18.33 -9.09 6.16
C ILE A 153 -19.12 -8.47 7.32
N SER A 154 -19.17 -7.14 7.41
CA SER A 154 -19.87 -6.47 8.51
C SER A 154 -21.38 -6.61 8.44
N GLN A 155 -21.93 -7.05 7.30
CA GLN A 155 -23.37 -7.26 7.12
C GLN A 155 -23.81 -8.70 7.42
N GLU A 156 -22.87 -9.59 7.68
CA GLU A 156 -23.16 -10.99 7.98
C GLU A 156 -23.52 -11.24 9.44
#